data_453a93f66ce5eba24a7f10d771bbea9d
#
_entry.id   453a93f66ce5eba24a7f10d771bbea9d
#
_cell.length_a   1.000
_cell.length_b   1.000
_cell.length_c   1.000
_cell.angle_alpha   90.00
_cell.angle_beta   90.00
_cell.angle_gamma   90.00
#
_symmetry.space_group_name_H-M   'P 1'
#
loop_
_entity.id
_entity.type
_entity.pdbx_description
1 polymer ?
#
loop_
_entity_poly.entity_id
_entity_poly.type
_entity_poly.pdbx_seq_one_letter_code
_entity_poly.pdbx_strand_id
1 'polypeptide(L)'
;MTQWIAGQWVAGQGDAMTSVSPYNNEVVWQGDSATPAQVESAVAAAREAFLVWKKLSFAEREAIVLNFAEKVKENSEEIAQIIAKETGKPIWETRTEAGAMAGKIAISIRAYHERTGEASREAAGNQIVLRHRPLGVMAVFGPYNFPGHLPNGHIVPALLSGNTVVFKPSEQTPWTGEFAMKLWQEAGLPAGVINLVQGAKETGIALADAKGLDGVLFTGSANTGHILHRQFAGQPGKMLALEMGGNNPMVISDQYGDADATVYTIIQSAFISAGQRCTCARRLYVPVGEKGDLLLDKLVAATQKIRVDQPFAEPAPFMGPQISEAAAKFILDAQANLQSLGGVSLVEAKAGEAAFVSPGIIDATNIADLPDEEYFGPLLQVVRYQSLEQAVELANDTRFGLSAGLVSTDDSEWEYFVDHIRAGIVNRNRQLTGASGDAPFGGPGASGNLRPSAYYAADYCAYPMASMEGGETQLPASFSPGIEL
;
A
#
# COMPACT_ATOMS: atom_id res chain seq x y z
N MET A 1 -1.83 0.78 28.04
CA MET A 1 -3.12 1.14 27.40
C MET A 1 -2.83 1.27 25.92
N THR A 2 -3.42 0.44 25.12
CA THR A 2 -3.01 0.20 23.73
C THR A 2 -4.12 0.46 22.69
N GLN A 3 -5.34 0.72 23.15
CA GLN A 3 -6.47 1.10 22.31
C GLN A 3 -6.77 2.58 22.48
N TRP A 4 -7.16 3.27 21.41
CA TRP A 4 -7.66 4.65 21.45
C TRP A 4 -9.12 4.68 21.02
N ILE A 5 -10.04 4.85 21.96
CA ILE A 5 -11.48 4.80 21.71
C ILE A 5 -12.16 6.03 22.31
N ALA A 6 -12.96 6.72 21.53
CA ALA A 6 -13.72 7.91 21.94
C ALA A 6 -12.83 9.00 22.59
N GLY A 7 -11.59 9.16 22.12
CA GLY A 7 -10.66 10.16 22.65
C GLY A 7 -9.94 9.76 23.93
N GLN A 8 -9.94 8.47 24.28
CA GLN A 8 -9.28 7.96 25.49
C GLN A 8 -8.42 6.75 25.20
N TRP A 9 -7.25 6.68 25.84
CA TRP A 9 -6.42 5.49 25.87
C TRP A 9 -6.99 4.49 26.87
N VAL A 10 -7.35 3.30 26.40
CA VAL A 10 -7.88 2.20 27.21
C VAL A 10 -7.06 0.94 27.04
N ALA A 11 -7.08 0.04 28.01
CA ALA A 11 -6.48 -1.28 27.89
C ALA A 11 -7.29 -2.14 26.91
N GLY A 12 -6.62 -2.97 26.13
CA GLY A 12 -7.27 -4.07 25.43
C GLY A 12 -7.83 -5.07 26.44
N GLN A 13 -8.87 -5.80 26.05
CA GLN A 13 -9.55 -6.78 26.90
C GLN A 13 -9.55 -8.18 26.27
N GLY A 14 -8.86 -8.33 25.13
CA GLY A 14 -8.66 -9.60 24.44
C GLY A 14 -7.32 -10.23 24.78
N ASP A 15 -6.83 -11.09 23.89
CA ASP A 15 -5.60 -11.81 24.07
C ASP A 15 -4.37 -10.90 24.11
N ALA A 16 -3.37 -11.31 24.89
CA ALA A 16 -2.09 -10.63 24.95
C ALA A 16 -1.38 -10.66 23.58
N MET A 17 -0.78 -9.54 23.22
CA MET A 17 -0.01 -9.34 22.01
C MET A 17 1.40 -8.85 22.33
N THR A 18 2.36 -9.32 21.55
CA THR A 18 3.73 -8.81 21.57
C THR A 18 4.21 -8.54 20.15
N SER A 19 4.89 -7.40 19.96
CA SER A 19 5.71 -7.18 18.77
C SER A 19 7.17 -7.45 19.16
N VAL A 20 7.83 -8.28 18.37
CA VAL A 20 9.24 -8.62 18.56
C VAL A 20 10.05 -8.06 17.40
N SER A 21 11.25 -7.61 17.70
CA SER A 21 12.18 -7.16 16.67
C SER A 21 12.65 -8.35 15.83
N PRO A 22 12.51 -8.30 14.50
CA PRO A 22 12.82 -9.45 13.65
C PRO A 22 14.32 -9.71 13.47
N TYR A 23 15.19 -8.82 13.95
CA TYR A 23 16.65 -9.01 13.83
C TYR A 23 17.30 -9.61 15.08
N ASN A 24 16.63 -9.60 16.27
CA ASN A 24 17.22 -10.12 17.51
C ASN A 24 16.19 -10.75 18.45
N ASN A 25 14.93 -10.85 18.06
CA ASN A 25 13.82 -11.40 18.83
C ASN A 25 13.53 -10.68 20.17
N GLU A 26 14.05 -9.46 20.36
CA GLU A 26 13.69 -8.65 21.53
C GLU A 26 12.25 -8.15 21.44
N VAL A 27 11.55 -8.17 22.57
CA VAL A 27 10.20 -7.60 22.67
C VAL A 27 10.30 -6.08 22.64
N VAL A 28 9.71 -5.45 21.62
CA VAL A 28 9.74 -3.99 21.43
C VAL A 28 8.42 -3.32 21.81
N TRP A 29 7.33 -4.08 21.88
CA TRP A 29 6.02 -3.60 22.31
C TRP A 29 5.18 -4.74 22.89
N GLN A 30 4.34 -4.41 23.90
CA GLN A 30 3.40 -5.34 24.54
C GLN A 30 2.06 -4.66 24.77
N GLY A 31 0.98 -5.42 24.66
CA GLY A 31 -0.37 -4.97 24.95
C GLY A 31 -1.38 -6.11 24.80
N ASP A 32 -2.65 -5.77 24.94
CA ASP A 32 -3.74 -6.71 24.75
C ASP A 32 -4.57 -6.27 23.55
N SER A 33 -5.10 -7.23 22.79
CA SER A 33 -5.98 -6.99 21.65
C SER A 33 -7.33 -6.39 22.07
N ALA A 34 -7.96 -5.68 21.14
CA ALA A 34 -9.34 -5.23 21.30
C ALA A 34 -10.30 -6.42 21.15
N THR A 35 -11.25 -6.55 22.07
CA THR A 35 -12.38 -7.47 21.95
C THR A 35 -13.39 -6.97 20.90
N PRO A 36 -14.29 -7.84 20.38
CA PRO A 36 -15.40 -7.41 19.52
C PRO A 36 -16.24 -6.27 20.13
N ALA A 37 -16.46 -6.28 21.46
CA ALA A 37 -17.18 -5.21 22.15
C ALA A 37 -16.44 -3.86 22.11
N GLN A 38 -15.11 -3.88 22.23
CA GLN A 38 -14.29 -2.67 22.08
C GLN A 38 -14.27 -2.16 20.63
N VAL A 39 -14.26 -3.06 19.66
CA VAL A 39 -14.38 -2.70 18.23
C VAL A 39 -15.74 -2.03 17.96
N GLU A 40 -16.84 -2.61 18.43
CA GLU A 40 -18.17 -2.00 18.31
C GLU A 40 -18.22 -0.61 19.00
N SER A 41 -17.60 -0.45 20.16
CA SER A 41 -17.48 0.84 20.85
C SER A 41 -16.70 1.87 20.01
N ALA A 42 -15.62 1.45 19.36
CA ALA A 42 -14.81 2.30 18.48
C ALA A 42 -15.62 2.75 17.25
N VAL A 43 -16.38 1.84 16.63
CA VAL A 43 -17.25 2.15 15.49
C VAL A 43 -18.39 3.09 15.90
N ALA A 44 -19.01 2.88 17.08
CA ALA A 44 -20.04 3.76 17.61
C ALA A 44 -19.50 5.17 17.88
N ALA A 45 -18.32 5.28 18.51
CA ALA A 45 -17.65 6.56 18.74
C ALA A 45 -17.32 7.30 17.43
N ALA A 46 -16.85 6.56 16.42
CA ALA A 46 -16.60 7.13 15.09
C ALA A 46 -17.91 7.63 14.43
N ARG A 47 -19.02 6.90 14.61
CA ARG A 47 -20.33 7.30 14.10
C ARG A 47 -20.85 8.58 14.76
N GLU A 48 -20.69 8.73 16.05
CA GLU A 48 -21.05 9.97 16.77
C GLU A 48 -20.17 11.14 16.34
N ALA A 49 -18.86 10.95 16.30
CA ALA A 49 -17.91 11.98 15.85
C ALA A 49 -18.17 12.42 14.39
N PHE A 50 -18.60 11.51 13.52
CA PHE A 50 -18.94 11.82 12.14
C PHE A 50 -20.01 12.91 12.00
N LEU A 51 -21.01 12.93 12.90
CA LEU A 51 -22.09 13.92 12.83
C LEU A 51 -21.60 15.35 13.05
N VAL A 52 -20.49 15.52 13.72
CA VAL A 52 -19.84 16.81 13.97
C VAL A 52 -18.75 17.07 12.93
N TRP A 53 -17.84 16.09 12.73
CA TRP A 53 -16.69 16.21 11.83
C TRP A 53 -17.07 16.59 10.39
N LYS A 54 -18.09 15.96 9.83
CA LYS A 54 -18.59 16.26 8.48
C LYS A 54 -19.14 17.68 8.28
N LYS A 55 -19.45 18.39 9.38
CA LYS A 55 -19.97 19.76 9.33
C LYS A 55 -18.87 20.81 9.37
N LEU A 56 -17.67 20.44 9.78
CA LEU A 56 -16.52 21.33 9.70
C LEU A 56 -16.23 21.69 8.24
N SER A 57 -15.81 22.92 8.02
CA SER A 57 -15.31 23.34 6.72
C SER A 57 -14.07 22.53 6.33
N PHE A 58 -13.75 22.52 5.04
CA PHE A 58 -12.49 21.91 4.60
C PHE A 58 -11.28 22.50 5.31
N ALA A 59 -11.23 23.84 5.44
CA ALA A 59 -10.12 24.55 6.08
C ALA A 59 -9.92 24.15 7.56
N GLU A 60 -11.01 23.91 8.31
CA GLU A 60 -10.91 23.47 9.70
C GLU A 60 -10.32 22.05 9.79
N ARG A 61 -10.74 21.14 8.90
CA ARG A 61 -10.17 19.78 8.82
C ARG A 61 -8.72 19.80 8.35
N GLU A 62 -8.42 20.60 7.34
CA GLU A 62 -7.08 20.79 6.78
C GLU A 62 -6.11 21.31 7.85
N ALA A 63 -6.52 22.26 8.69
CA ALA A 63 -5.67 22.79 9.75
C ALA A 63 -5.20 21.69 10.73
N ILE A 64 -6.10 20.78 11.12
CA ILE A 64 -5.75 19.66 12.00
C ILE A 64 -4.80 18.68 11.29
N VAL A 65 -5.04 18.37 10.02
CA VAL A 65 -4.20 17.49 9.22
C VAL A 65 -2.81 18.10 9.00
N LEU A 66 -2.70 19.41 8.80
CA LEU A 66 -1.43 20.13 8.72
C LEU A 66 -0.68 20.12 10.06
N ASN A 67 -1.38 20.28 11.19
CA ASN A 67 -0.77 20.12 12.51
C ASN A 67 -0.18 18.71 12.69
N PHE A 68 -0.87 17.69 12.22
CA PHE A 68 -0.32 16.32 12.24
C PHE A 68 0.94 16.21 11.38
N ALA A 69 1.01 16.86 10.21
CA ALA A 69 2.24 16.89 9.40
C ALA A 69 3.41 17.47 10.19
N GLU A 70 3.18 18.55 10.93
CA GLU A 70 4.25 19.15 11.76
C GLU A 70 4.67 18.21 12.89
N LYS A 71 3.70 17.54 13.57
CA LYS A 71 4.03 16.54 14.60
C LYS A 71 4.84 15.37 14.04
N VAL A 72 4.53 14.89 12.84
CA VAL A 72 5.33 13.86 12.16
C VAL A 72 6.76 14.36 11.87
N LYS A 73 6.92 15.60 11.41
CA LYS A 73 8.25 16.18 11.15
C LYS A 73 9.07 16.34 12.42
N GLU A 74 8.47 16.87 13.49
CA GLU A 74 9.09 17.05 14.81
C GLU A 74 9.61 15.72 15.38
N ASN A 75 8.89 14.61 15.13
CA ASN A 75 9.19 13.28 15.65
C ASN A 75 9.75 12.30 14.61
N SER A 76 10.23 12.80 13.45
CA SER A 76 10.61 11.96 12.30
C SER A 76 11.68 10.91 12.62
N GLU A 77 12.66 11.24 13.44
CA GLU A 77 13.72 10.30 13.84
C GLU A 77 13.19 9.22 14.80
N GLU A 78 12.31 9.58 15.75
CA GLU A 78 11.68 8.61 16.65
C GLU A 78 10.78 7.64 15.88
N ILE A 79 9.98 8.16 14.93
CA ILE A 79 9.19 7.34 14.00
C ILE A 79 10.09 6.36 13.25
N ALA A 80 11.20 6.85 12.68
CA ALA A 80 12.13 6.02 11.93
C ALA A 80 12.73 4.90 12.78
N GLN A 81 13.09 5.19 14.04
CA GLN A 81 13.62 4.20 14.97
C GLN A 81 12.57 3.15 15.39
N ILE A 82 11.34 3.57 15.64
CA ILE A 82 10.23 2.65 15.97
C ILE A 82 10.00 1.69 14.80
N ILE A 83 9.85 2.23 13.58
CA ILE A 83 9.66 1.42 12.38
C ILE A 83 10.84 0.46 12.17
N ALA A 84 12.08 0.91 12.35
CA ALA A 84 13.26 0.07 12.18
C ALA A 84 13.29 -1.10 13.18
N LYS A 85 12.89 -0.85 14.44
CA LYS A 85 12.83 -1.89 15.48
C LYS A 85 11.74 -2.91 15.21
N GLU A 86 10.54 -2.48 14.76
CA GLU A 86 9.43 -3.39 14.50
C GLU A 86 9.56 -4.15 13.17
N THR A 87 10.14 -3.51 12.14
CA THR A 87 10.19 -4.10 10.80
C THR A 87 11.53 -4.70 10.40
N GLY A 88 12.60 -4.35 11.13
CA GLY A 88 13.97 -4.72 10.76
C GLY A 88 14.55 -3.97 9.56
N LYS A 89 13.83 -3.02 8.95
CA LYS A 89 14.34 -2.22 7.83
C LYS A 89 15.52 -1.36 8.26
N PRO A 90 16.55 -1.19 7.40
CA PRO A 90 17.66 -0.27 7.67
C PRO A 90 17.17 1.14 8.04
N ILE A 91 17.84 1.78 9.01
CA ILE A 91 17.43 3.10 9.51
C ILE A 91 17.38 4.19 8.42
N TRP A 92 18.24 4.11 7.40
CA TRP A 92 18.20 5.05 6.28
C TRP A 92 16.89 4.93 5.48
N GLU A 93 16.34 3.72 5.37
CA GLU A 93 15.09 3.47 4.67
C GLU A 93 13.87 3.94 5.49
N THR A 94 13.86 3.66 6.80
CA THR A 94 12.76 4.08 7.68
C THR A 94 12.69 5.60 7.87
N ARG A 95 13.82 6.30 7.79
CA ARG A 95 13.85 7.78 7.70
C ARG A 95 13.14 8.28 6.45
N THR A 96 13.26 7.57 5.33
CA THR A 96 12.53 7.90 4.10
C THR A 96 11.01 7.71 4.28
N GLU A 97 10.60 6.65 5.00
CA GLU A 97 9.19 6.42 5.30
C GLU A 97 8.60 7.51 6.21
N ALA A 98 9.32 7.89 7.27
CA ALA A 98 8.91 9.00 8.15
C ALA A 98 8.71 10.32 7.38
N GLY A 99 9.62 10.63 6.45
CA GLY A 99 9.48 11.77 5.54
C GLY A 99 8.25 11.67 4.63
N ALA A 100 7.96 10.48 4.12
CA ALA A 100 6.81 10.22 3.25
C ALA A 100 5.47 10.38 3.99
N MET A 101 5.42 10.08 5.30
CA MET A 101 4.22 10.31 6.13
C MET A 101 3.81 11.79 6.13
N ALA A 102 4.76 12.70 6.34
CA ALA A 102 4.51 14.13 6.31
C ALA A 102 4.20 14.64 4.89
N GLY A 103 4.97 14.18 3.89
CA GLY A 103 4.82 14.59 2.49
C GLY A 103 3.46 14.19 1.89
N LYS A 104 2.87 13.07 2.32
CA LYS A 104 1.57 12.59 1.85
C LYS A 104 0.44 13.59 2.08
N ILE A 105 0.55 14.43 3.11
CA ILE A 105 -0.50 15.39 3.48
C ILE A 105 -0.70 16.44 2.40
N ALA A 106 0.36 17.09 1.95
CA ALA A 106 0.29 18.07 0.86
C ALA A 106 -0.27 17.46 -0.44
N ILE A 107 0.13 16.22 -0.74
CA ILE A 107 -0.37 15.48 -1.89
C ILE A 107 -1.88 15.24 -1.75
N SER A 108 -2.36 14.83 -0.58
CA SER A 108 -3.79 14.55 -0.35
C SER A 108 -4.65 15.80 -0.38
N ILE A 109 -4.13 16.94 0.12
CA ILE A 109 -4.81 18.25 0.02
C ILE A 109 -4.98 18.65 -1.44
N ARG A 110 -3.91 18.58 -2.25
CA ARG A 110 -3.98 18.85 -3.68
C ARG A 110 -4.94 17.90 -4.40
N ALA A 111 -4.88 16.60 -4.11
CA ALA A 111 -5.79 15.61 -4.67
C ALA A 111 -7.25 15.91 -4.34
N TYR A 112 -7.56 16.34 -3.12
CA TYR A 112 -8.91 16.76 -2.75
C TYR A 112 -9.42 17.88 -3.65
N HIS A 113 -8.64 18.94 -3.83
CA HIS A 113 -9.06 20.10 -4.65
C HIS A 113 -9.19 19.76 -6.13
N GLU A 114 -8.30 18.93 -6.67
CA GLU A 114 -8.30 18.63 -8.10
C GLU A 114 -9.30 17.53 -8.48
N ARG A 115 -9.63 16.62 -7.57
CA ARG A 115 -10.43 15.43 -7.88
C ARG A 115 -11.81 15.42 -7.25
N THR A 116 -11.96 16.00 -6.06
CA THR A 116 -13.21 15.89 -5.28
C THR A 116 -13.69 17.19 -4.66
N GLY A 117 -13.16 18.31 -5.01
CA GLY A 117 -13.63 19.62 -4.54
C GLY A 117 -15.08 19.93 -4.91
N GLU A 118 -15.45 21.18 -4.85
CA GLU A 118 -16.73 21.70 -5.35
C GLU A 118 -16.53 22.39 -6.70
N ALA A 119 -17.39 22.11 -7.66
CA ALA A 119 -17.38 22.78 -8.96
C ALA A 119 -18.79 23.23 -9.33
N SER A 120 -18.92 24.42 -9.94
CA SER A 120 -20.19 24.93 -10.43
C SER A 120 -20.07 25.48 -11.85
N ARG A 121 -21.16 25.39 -12.61
CA ARG A 121 -21.29 25.97 -13.93
C ARG A 121 -22.71 26.39 -14.21
N GLU A 122 -22.89 27.42 -15.00
CA GLU A 122 -24.21 27.81 -15.49
C GLU A 122 -24.64 26.94 -16.68
N ALA A 123 -25.91 26.54 -16.69
CA ALA A 123 -26.52 25.85 -17.83
C ALA A 123 -28.05 26.10 -17.83
N ALA A 124 -28.59 26.59 -18.96
CA ALA A 124 -30.01 26.79 -19.17
C ALA A 124 -30.70 27.64 -18.05
N GLY A 125 -30.01 28.67 -17.57
CA GLY A 125 -30.53 29.57 -16.52
C GLY A 125 -30.50 29.01 -15.10
N ASN A 126 -29.85 27.87 -14.91
CA ASN A 126 -29.65 27.25 -13.59
C ASN A 126 -28.15 27.10 -13.29
N GLN A 127 -27.81 27.01 -12.01
CA GLN A 127 -26.49 26.58 -11.55
C GLN A 127 -26.48 25.06 -11.48
N ILE A 128 -25.56 24.41 -12.18
CA ILE A 128 -25.24 23.00 -11.97
C ILE A 128 -24.07 22.95 -11.01
N VAL A 129 -24.27 22.36 -9.82
CA VAL A 129 -23.25 22.27 -8.78
C VAL A 129 -22.91 20.82 -8.52
N LEU A 130 -21.63 20.52 -8.58
CA LEU A 130 -21.06 19.22 -8.19
C LEU A 130 -20.40 19.38 -6.82
N ARG A 131 -20.83 18.60 -5.86
CA ARG A 131 -20.23 18.52 -4.53
C ARG A 131 -19.79 17.08 -4.26
N HIS A 132 -18.77 16.91 -3.43
CA HIS A 132 -18.39 15.60 -2.92
C HIS A 132 -18.73 15.53 -1.43
N ARG A 133 -19.37 14.43 -1.04
CA ARG A 133 -19.85 14.22 0.33
C ARG A 133 -19.15 13.03 0.97
N PRO A 134 -18.80 13.11 2.28
CA PRO A 134 -18.18 11.97 2.98
C PRO A 134 -19.12 10.78 3.03
N LEU A 135 -18.55 9.59 2.99
CA LEU A 135 -19.26 8.32 3.08
C LEU A 135 -19.75 8.04 4.50
N GLY A 136 -18.89 8.26 5.51
CA GLY A 136 -19.22 8.01 6.92
C GLY A 136 -18.04 7.47 7.72
N VAL A 137 -18.21 6.29 8.31
CA VAL A 137 -17.19 5.60 9.13
C VAL A 137 -16.42 4.63 8.25
N MET A 138 -15.12 4.83 8.15
CA MET A 138 -14.22 3.99 7.35
C MET A 138 -13.35 3.12 8.24
N ALA A 139 -13.31 1.82 8.00
CA ALA A 139 -12.29 0.95 8.58
C ALA A 139 -11.02 1.05 7.73
N VAL A 140 -9.87 1.29 8.37
CA VAL A 140 -8.56 1.30 7.72
C VAL A 140 -7.72 0.15 8.26
N PHE A 141 -7.30 -0.75 7.38
CA PHE A 141 -6.38 -1.85 7.71
C PHE A 141 -5.00 -1.52 7.18
N GLY A 142 -4.03 -1.41 8.08
CA GLY A 142 -2.65 -1.09 7.74
C GLY A 142 -1.78 -2.34 7.58
N PRO A 143 -0.84 -2.34 6.61
CA PRO A 143 0.14 -3.40 6.44
C PRO A 143 1.37 -3.17 7.33
N TYR A 144 2.22 -4.20 7.46
CA TYR A 144 3.44 -4.11 8.25
C TYR A 144 4.64 -3.50 7.51
N ASN A 145 4.67 -3.57 6.18
CA ASN A 145 5.86 -3.21 5.41
C ASN A 145 6.12 -1.69 5.33
N PHE A 146 5.07 -0.88 5.39
CA PHE A 146 5.12 0.58 5.53
C PHE A 146 4.06 1.03 6.55
N PRO A 147 4.25 0.67 7.84
CA PRO A 147 3.22 0.80 8.87
C PRO A 147 2.84 2.24 9.18
N GLY A 148 3.72 3.20 8.92
CA GLY A 148 3.45 4.62 9.10
C GLY A 148 2.84 5.26 7.86
N HIS A 149 3.42 5.00 6.68
CA HIS A 149 3.08 5.69 5.44
C HIS A 149 1.79 5.19 4.78
N LEU A 150 1.62 3.87 4.62
CA LEU A 150 0.49 3.32 3.86
C LEU A 150 -0.87 3.54 4.54
N PRO A 151 -1.03 3.35 5.86
CA PRO A 151 -2.29 3.71 6.52
C PRO A 151 -2.62 5.20 6.38
N ASN A 152 -1.63 6.08 6.45
CA ASN A 152 -1.80 7.51 6.21
C ASN A 152 -2.31 7.81 4.80
N GLY A 153 -1.96 6.97 3.83
CA GLY A 153 -2.47 7.05 2.46
C GLY A 153 -3.98 6.89 2.36
N HIS A 154 -4.63 6.27 3.34
CA HIS A 154 -6.08 6.12 3.47
C HIS A 154 -6.68 7.07 4.50
N ILE A 155 -6.03 7.22 5.67
CA ILE A 155 -6.55 8.03 6.80
C ILE A 155 -6.66 9.50 6.40
N VAL A 156 -5.59 10.08 5.85
CA VAL A 156 -5.55 11.51 5.52
C VAL A 156 -6.63 11.91 4.50
N PRO A 157 -6.77 11.25 3.32
CA PRO A 157 -7.84 11.58 2.39
C PRO A 157 -9.25 11.37 2.97
N ALA A 158 -9.44 10.32 3.81
CA ALA A 158 -10.71 10.08 4.47
C ALA A 158 -11.09 11.24 5.40
N LEU A 159 -10.15 11.72 6.23
CA LEU A 159 -10.38 12.85 7.14
C LEU A 159 -10.64 14.15 6.38
N LEU A 160 -9.85 14.46 5.36
CA LEU A 160 -10.03 15.65 4.52
C LEU A 160 -11.41 15.68 3.86
N SER A 161 -11.92 14.53 3.43
CA SER A 161 -13.26 14.41 2.85
C SER A 161 -14.38 14.50 3.90
N GLY A 162 -14.06 14.46 5.20
CA GLY A 162 -15.03 14.56 6.30
C GLY A 162 -15.52 13.21 6.84
N ASN A 163 -14.85 12.10 6.50
CA ASN A 163 -15.09 10.79 7.12
C ASN A 163 -14.42 10.68 8.48
N THR A 164 -14.87 9.72 9.27
CA THR A 164 -14.21 9.25 10.48
C THR A 164 -13.62 7.86 10.28
N VAL A 165 -12.66 7.48 11.09
CA VAL A 165 -11.86 6.27 10.87
C VAL A 165 -11.79 5.40 12.11
N VAL A 166 -11.89 4.08 11.89
CA VAL A 166 -11.42 3.06 12.84
C VAL A 166 -10.20 2.40 12.22
N PHE A 167 -9.04 2.65 12.80
CA PHE A 167 -7.75 2.17 12.31
C PHE A 167 -7.32 0.90 13.03
N LYS A 168 -7.06 -0.15 12.26
CA LYS A 168 -6.40 -1.37 12.72
C LYS A 168 -5.04 -1.51 12.03
N PRO A 169 -3.92 -1.22 12.70
CA PRO A 169 -2.59 -1.51 12.18
C PRO A 169 -2.36 -3.03 12.06
N SER A 170 -1.29 -3.41 11.36
CA SER A 170 -0.82 -4.79 11.42
C SER A 170 -0.45 -5.17 12.86
N GLU A 171 -0.76 -6.40 13.25
CA GLU A 171 -0.31 -6.98 14.52
C GLU A 171 1.21 -7.13 14.63
N GLN A 172 1.91 -7.01 13.52
CA GLN A 172 3.38 -7.04 13.45
C GLN A 172 4.00 -5.68 13.78
N THR A 173 3.22 -4.58 13.69
CA THR A 173 3.71 -3.20 13.87
C THR A 173 2.77 -2.36 14.72
N PRO A 174 2.35 -2.84 15.89
CA PRO A 174 1.40 -2.15 16.77
C PRO A 174 1.98 -0.86 17.37
N TRP A 175 3.29 -0.82 17.66
CA TRP A 175 3.94 0.36 18.22
C TRP A 175 3.90 1.55 17.28
N THR A 176 4.19 1.32 15.99
CA THR A 176 4.06 2.37 14.96
C THR A 176 2.64 2.91 14.88
N GLY A 177 1.62 2.04 14.93
CA GLY A 177 0.21 2.45 14.94
C GLY A 177 -0.16 3.27 16.18
N GLU A 178 0.30 2.84 17.34
CA GLU A 178 0.10 3.55 18.62
C GLU A 178 0.77 4.92 18.60
N PHE A 179 2.02 4.99 18.14
CA PHE A 179 2.78 6.24 18.07
C PHE A 179 2.13 7.23 17.08
N ALA A 180 1.71 6.76 15.90
CA ALA A 180 0.98 7.60 14.96
C ALA A 180 -0.32 8.16 15.56
N MET A 181 -1.03 7.37 16.37
CA MET A 181 -2.24 7.85 17.06
C MET A 181 -1.93 8.91 18.12
N LYS A 182 -0.81 8.81 18.85
CA LYS A 182 -0.34 9.86 19.78
C LYS A 182 -0.10 11.17 19.05
N LEU A 183 0.52 11.13 17.87
CA LEU A 183 0.75 12.32 17.06
C LEU A 183 -0.55 12.95 16.56
N TRP A 184 -1.56 12.15 16.20
CA TRP A 184 -2.90 12.66 15.87
C TRP A 184 -3.57 13.33 17.07
N GLN A 185 -3.44 12.75 18.26
CA GLN A 185 -3.93 13.37 19.50
C GLN A 185 -3.25 14.72 19.76
N GLU A 186 -1.92 14.80 19.63
CA GLU A 186 -1.14 16.04 19.80
C GLU A 186 -1.45 17.08 18.73
N ALA A 187 -1.87 16.65 17.54
CA ALA A 187 -2.31 17.54 16.46
C ALA A 187 -3.68 18.19 16.74
N GLY A 188 -4.35 17.82 17.84
CA GLY A 188 -5.65 18.36 18.22
C GLY A 188 -6.84 17.68 17.52
N LEU A 189 -6.67 16.42 17.11
CA LEU A 189 -7.78 15.65 16.50
C LEU A 189 -8.92 15.49 17.52
N PRO A 190 -10.19 15.82 17.16
CA PRO A 190 -11.33 15.65 18.04
C PRO A 190 -11.56 14.18 18.42
N ALA A 191 -12.08 13.96 19.63
CA ALA A 191 -12.40 12.62 20.14
C ALA A 191 -13.32 11.85 19.18
N GLY A 192 -12.99 10.58 18.94
CA GLY A 192 -13.76 9.69 18.08
C GLY A 192 -13.55 9.85 16.56
N VAL A 193 -12.88 10.91 16.08
CA VAL A 193 -12.63 11.10 14.64
C VAL A 193 -11.70 10.02 14.08
N ILE A 194 -10.64 9.67 14.82
CA ILE A 194 -9.92 8.41 14.64
C ILE A 194 -10.04 7.59 15.91
N ASN A 195 -10.29 6.29 15.74
CA ASN A 195 -10.20 5.31 16.80
C ASN A 195 -9.17 4.25 16.39
N LEU A 196 -8.33 3.82 17.34
CA LEU A 196 -7.31 2.79 17.12
C LEU A 196 -7.73 1.52 17.85
N VAL A 197 -7.80 0.41 17.12
CA VAL A 197 -8.03 -0.93 17.65
C VAL A 197 -6.86 -1.84 17.29
N GLN A 198 -6.07 -2.21 18.29
CA GLN A 198 -4.97 -3.17 18.14
C GLN A 198 -5.52 -4.59 18.23
N GLY A 199 -4.98 -5.49 17.42
CA GLY A 199 -5.39 -6.88 17.46
C GLY A 199 -4.98 -7.63 16.20
N ALA A 200 -5.03 -8.96 16.28
CA ALA A 200 -4.73 -9.88 15.19
C ALA A 200 -5.99 -10.15 14.34
N LYS A 201 -6.11 -11.36 13.85
CA LYS A 201 -7.17 -11.79 12.91
C LYS A 201 -8.58 -11.59 13.48
N GLU A 202 -8.80 -11.93 14.75
CA GLU A 202 -10.10 -11.88 15.40
C GLU A 202 -10.63 -10.44 15.48
N THR A 203 -9.76 -9.49 15.87
CA THR A 203 -10.09 -8.06 15.87
C THR A 203 -10.35 -7.56 14.43
N GLY A 204 -9.59 -8.06 13.45
CA GLY A 204 -9.80 -7.73 12.03
C GLY A 204 -11.16 -8.21 11.52
N ILE A 205 -11.57 -9.42 11.87
CA ILE A 205 -12.90 -9.99 11.55
C ILE A 205 -13.98 -9.15 12.22
N ALA A 206 -13.86 -8.88 13.53
CA ALA A 206 -14.84 -8.08 14.26
C ALA A 206 -15.02 -6.69 13.65
N LEU A 207 -13.92 -6.05 13.21
CA LEU A 207 -13.99 -4.75 12.54
C LEU A 207 -14.67 -4.85 11.17
N ALA A 208 -14.31 -5.85 10.35
CA ALA A 208 -14.93 -6.04 9.03
C ALA A 208 -16.43 -6.38 9.11
N ASP A 209 -16.86 -7.07 10.19
CA ASP A 209 -18.26 -7.44 10.43
C ASP A 209 -19.08 -6.31 11.09
N ALA A 210 -18.45 -5.25 11.58
CA ALA A 210 -19.13 -4.18 12.29
C ALA A 210 -20.18 -3.49 11.42
N LYS A 211 -21.44 -3.45 11.92
CA LYS A 211 -22.58 -2.94 11.15
C LYS A 211 -22.55 -1.44 10.88
N GLY A 212 -21.82 -0.70 11.71
CA GLY A 212 -21.72 0.75 11.64
C GLY A 212 -20.73 1.29 10.60
N LEU A 213 -20.06 0.44 9.80
CA LEU A 213 -19.12 0.85 8.76
C LEU A 213 -19.82 1.24 7.46
N ASP A 214 -19.31 2.29 6.80
CA ASP A 214 -19.70 2.70 5.44
C ASP A 214 -18.66 2.26 4.40
N GLY A 215 -17.48 1.84 4.83
CA GLY A 215 -16.46 1.30 3.92
C GLY A 215 -15.24 0.72 4.62
N VAL A 216 -14.44 0.03 3.81
CA VAL A 216 -13.17 -0.57 4.20
C VAL A 216 -12.09 -0.14 3.22
N LEU A 217 -11.01 0.38 3.76
CA LEU A 217 -9.79 0.77 3.05
C LEU A 217 -8.68 -0.19 3.52
N PHE A 218 -8.22 -1.04 2.63
CA PHE A 218 -7.33 -2.15 2.95
C PHE A 218 -6.06 -2.10 2.12
N THR A 219 -4.93 -2.27 2.79
CA THR A 219 -3.65 -2.60 2.14
C THR A 219 -3.08 -3.86 2.77
N GLY A 220 -2.80 -4.87 1.94
CA GLY A 220 -2.27 -6.14 2.43
C GLY A 220 -2.21 -7.23 1.37
N SER A 221 -2.26 -8.52 1.80
CA SER A 221 -2.17 -9.65 0.89
C SER A 221 -3.41 -9.81 0.01
N ALA A 222 -3.22 -10.30 -1.22
CA ALA A 222 -4.31 -10.62 -2.14
C ALA A 222 -5.32 -11.62 -1.53
N ASN A 223 -4.85 -12.59 -0.76
CA ASN A 223 -5.72 -13.55 -0.09
C ASN A 223 -6.71 -12.87 0.87
N THR A 224 -6.22 -11.98 1.74
CA THR A 224 -7.07 -11.22 2.67
C THR A 224 -8.01 -10.27 1.92
N GLY A 225 -7.51 -9.57 0.89
CA GLY A 225 -8.34 -8.70 0.07
C GLY A 225 -9.48 -9.45 -0.63
N HIS A 226 -9.22 -10.65 -1.14
CA HIS A 226 -10.27 -11.50 -1.73
C HIS A 226 -11.30 -11.99 -0.70
N ILE A 227 -10.89 -12.26 0.56
CA ILE A 227 -11.82 -12.58 1.64
C ILE A 227 -12.74 -11.39 1.92
N LEU A 228 -12.17 -10.20 2.08
CA LEU A 228 -12.94 -8.96 2.27
C LEU A 228 -13.87 -8.69 1.09
N HIS A 229 -13.40 -8.86 -0.16
CA HIS A 229 -14.22 -8.65 -1.33
C HIS A 229 -15.45 -9.60 -1.36
N ARG A 230 -15.28 -10.87 -1.02
CA ARG A 230 -16.40 -11.83 -0.90
C ARG A 230 -17.35 -11.44 0.22
N GLN A 231 -16.86 -11.00 1.38
CA GLN A 231 -17.68 -10.60 2.51
C GLN A 231 -18.58 -9.40 2.20
N PHE A 232 -18.07 -8.46 1.39
CA PHE A 232 -18.81 -7.26 1.01
C PHE A 232 -19.59 -7.38 -0.32
N ALA A 233 -19.52 -8.50 -1.03
CA ALA A 233 -20.12 -8.68 -2.36
C ALA A 233 -21.63 -8.38 -2.42
N GLY A 234 -22.39 -8.61 -1.33
CA GLY A 234 -23.82 -8.30 -1.25
C GLY A 234 -24.14 -6.91 -0.67
N GLN A 235 -23.16 -6.03 -0.49
CA GLN A 235 -23.32 -4.76 0.22
C GLN A 235 -22.88 -3.55 -0.68
N PRO A 236 -23.64 -3.27 -1.77
CA PRO A 236 -23.21 -2.27 -2.77
C PRO A 236 -23.15 -0.84 -2.23
N GLY A 237 -23.81 -0.57 -1.09
CA GLY A 237 -23.76 0.74 -0.43
C GLY A 237 -22.49 1.00 0.40
N LYS A 238 -21.62 0.00 0.55
CA LYS A 238 -20.35 0.13 1.28
C LYS A 238 -19.17 0.29 0.32
N MET A 239 -18.33 1.26 0.59
CA MET A 239 -17.06 1.44 -0.15
C MET A 239 -16.08 0.35 0.21
N LEU A 240 -15.45 -0.22 -0.80
CA LEU A 240 -14.33 -1.15 -0.63
C LEU A 240 -13.19 -0.70 -1.55
N ALA A 241 -12.06 -0.32 -0.97
CA ALA A 241 -10.82 -0.03 -1.68
C ALA A 241 -9.74 -1.02 -1.22
N LEU A 242 -9.26 -1.84 -2.14
CA LEU A 242 -8.32 -2.93 -1.88
C LEU A 242 -7.02 -2.65 -2.63
N GLU A 243 -5.95 -2.45 -1.89
CA GLU A 243 -4.58 -2.41 -2.37
C GLU A 243 -3.90 -3.71 -1.97
N MET A 244 -3.52 -4.49 -2.97
CA MET A 244 -2.98 -5.84 -2.77
C MET A 244 -1.61 -5.98 -3.43
N GLY A 245 -0.99 -7.13 -3.25
CA GLY A 245 0.33 -7.42 -3.78
C GLY A 245 0.39 -7.54 -5.30
N GLY A 246 1.56 -7.97 -5.80
CA GLY A 246 1.83 -8.13 -7.23
C GLY A 246 2.91 -9.18 -7.48
N ASN A 247 2.80 -9.88 -8.60
CA ASN A 247 3.85 -10.75 -9.12
C ASN A 247 4.61 -10.03 -10.25
N ASN A 248 5.19 -8.90 -9.92
CA ASN A 248 5.59 -7.83 -10.82
C ASN A 248 6.71 -8.24 -11.78
N PRO A 249 6.50 -8.12 -13.11
CA PRO A 249 7.53 -8.37 -14.11
C PRO A 249 8.44 -7.16 -14.32
N MET A 250 9.73 -7.41 -14.44
CA MET A 250 10.74 -6.47 -14.96
C MET A 250 11.37 -7.08 -16.21
N VAL A 251 11.18 -6.44 -17.34
CA VAL A 251 11.71 -6.88 -18.63
C VAL A 251 12.97 -6.08 -18.96
N ILE A 252 14.03 -6.78 -19.32
CA ILE A 252 15.30 -6.18 -19.75
C ILE A 252 15.47 -6.46 -21.23
N SER A 253 15.46 -5.42 -22.05
CA SER A 253 15.77 -5.51 -23.49
C SER A 253 17.25 -5.84 -23.72
N ASP A 254 17.60 -6.31 -24.89
CA ASP A 254 19.01 -6.37 -25.33
C ASP A 254 19.60 -4.97 -25.63
N GLN A 255 18.74 -3.95 -25.66
CA GLN A 255 19.10 -2.51 -25.77
C GLN A 255 19.11 -1.82 -24.39
N TYR A 256 19.49 -2.51 -23.30
CA TYR A 256 19.41 -2.00 -21.93
C TYR A 256 20.41 -0.88 -21.59
N GLY A 257 21.37 -0.58 -22.46
CA GLY A 257 22.39 0.45 -22.24
C GLY A 257 23.52 -0.02 -21.31
N ASP A 258 23.79 0.71 -20.23
CA ASP A 258 24.84 0.36 -19.26
C ASP A 258 24.44 -0.83 -18.36
N ALA A 259 25.29 -1.86 -18.37
CA ALA A 259 25.00 -3.10 -17.63
C ALA A 259 25.04 -2.92 -16.10
N ASP A 260 25.97 -2.10 -15.58
CA ASP A 260 26.11 -1.90 -14.14
C ASP A 260 24.96 -1.05 -13.58
N ALA A 261 24.53 -0.03 -14.33
CA ALA A 261 23.32 0.75 -14.01
C ALA A 261 22.07 -0.10 -14.04
N THR A 262 21.97 -1.03 -15.02
CA THR A 262 20.85 -1.97 -15.14
C THR A 262 20.83 -2.94 -13.96
N VAL A 263 21.97 -3.52 -13.59
CA VAL A 263 22.09 -4.39 -12.38
C VAL A 263 21.68 -3.65 -11.12
N TYR A 264 22.15 -2.41 -10.93
CA TYR A 264 21.73 -1.58 -9.80
C TYR A 264 20.21 -1.39 -9.78
N THR A 265 19.59 -1.10 -10.91
CA THR A 265 18.14 -0.92 -11.05
C THR A 265 17.37 -2.22 -10.72
N ILE A 266 17.88 -3.38 -11.15
CA ILE A 266 17.30 -4.69 -10.80
C ILE A 266 17.39 -4.94 -9.30
N ILE A 267 18.54 -4.71 -8.67
CA ILE A 267 18.74 -4.90 -7.23
C ILE A 267 17.78 -4.00 -6.43
N GLN A 268 17.67 -2.73 -6.80
CA GLN A 268 16.71 -1.79 -6.20
C GLN A 268 15.25 -2.23 -6.39
N SER A 269 14.94 -2.86 -7.53
CA SER A 269 13.59 -3.35 -7.80
C SER A 269 13.25 -4.62 -7.03
N ALA A 270 14.20 -5.54 -6.84
CA ALA A 270 13.93 -6.85 -6.30
C ALA A 270 14.15 -6.96 -4.78
N PHE A 271 15.19 -6.32 -4.26
CA PHE A 271 15.72 -6.64 -2.93
C PHE A 271 15.61 -5.53 -1.89
N ILE A 272 15.28 -4.28 -2.26
CA ILE A 272 15.05 -3.21 -1.27
C ILE A 272 13.96 -3.64 -0.27
N SER A 273 14.06 -3.21 0.98
CA SER A 273 13.16 -3.64 2.07
C SER A 273 13.13 -5.18 2.25
N ALA A 274 14.22 -5.87 1.95
CA ALA A 274 14.27 -7.33 1.88
C ALA A 274 13.18 -7.93 0.98
N GLY A 275 12.88 -7.29 -0.16
CA GLY A 275 11.81 -7.71 -1.07
C GLY A 275 10.38 -7.49 -0.57
N GLN A 276 10.18 -6.81 0.57
CA GLN A 276 8.87 -6.66 1.21
C GLN A 276 8.12 -5.39 0.75
N ARG A 277 8.18 -5.08 -0.55
CA ARG A 277 7.30 -4.06 -1.17
C ARG A 277 6.36 -4.71 -2.17
N CYS A 278 5.13 -4.27 -2.17
CA CYS A 278 4.13 -4.74 -3.15
C CYS A 278 4.56 -4.51 -4.61
N THR A 279 5.40 -3.50 -4.87
CA THR A 279 5.96 -3.18 -6.19
C THR A 279 7.32 -3.79 -6.47
N CYS A 280 7.89 -4.64 -5.58
CA CYS A 280 9.14 -5.33 -5.88
C CYS A 280 9.01 -6.23 -7.12
N ALA A 281 10.06 -6.25 -7.94
CA ALA A 281 10.17 -7.21 -9.03
C ALA A 281 10.25 -8.64 -8.47
N ARG A 282 9.35 -9.51 -8.93
CA ARG A 282 9.31 -10.93 -8.59
C ARG A 282 9.81 -11.79 -9.74
N ARG A 283 9.55 -11.36 -10.97
CA ARG A 283 9.96 -12.01 -12.20
C ARG A 283 10.81 -11.06 -13.02
N LEU A 284 12.03 -11.49 -13.37
CA LEU A 284 12.98 -10.78 -14.22
C LEU A 284 13.06 -11.51 -15.56
N TYR A 285 12.65 -10.84 -16.60
CA TYR A 285 12.73 -11.37 -17.98
C TYR A 285 14.00 -10.85 -18.64
N VAL A 286 14.87 -11.78 -19.07
CA VAL A 286 16.21 -11.47 -19.59
C VAL A 286 16.37 -12.11 -20.98
N PRO A 287 16.83 -11.36 -22.01
CA PRO A 287 16.99 -11.91 -23.35
C PRO A 287 18.03 -13.05 -23.36
N VAL A 288 17.83 -14.05 -24.24
CA VAL A 288 18.86 -15.04 -24.52
C VAL A 288 20.01 -14.40 -25.29
N GLY A 289 21.23 -14.98 -25.16
CA GLY A 289 22.44 -14.53 -25.87
C GLY A 289 23.40 -13.73 -24.99
N GLU A 290 24.52 -13.32 -25.59
CA GLU A 290 25.69 -12.77 -24.88
C GLU A 290 25.39 -11.59 -23.96
N LYS A 291 24.51 -10.66 -24.39
CA LYS A 291 24.14 -9.50 -23.55
C LYS A 291 23.35 -9.89 -22.30
N GLY A 292 22.40 -10.83 -22.45
CA GLY A 292 21.64 -11.33 -21.32
C GLY A 292 22.49 -12.16 -20.37
N ASP A 293 23.41 -12.96 -20.90
CA ASP A 293 24.34 -13.76 -20.10
C ASP A 293 25.30 -12.86 -19.29
N LEU A 294 25.89 -11.86 -19.93
CA LEU A 294 26.73 -10.85 -19.28
C LEU A 294 25.96 -10.13 -18.14
N LEU A 295 24.71 -9.75 -18.39
CA LEU A 295 23.89 -9.08 -17.39
C LEU A 295 23.62 -9.99 -16.17
N LEU A 296 23.30 -11.27 -16.42
CA LEU A 296 23.06 -12.25 -15.34
C LEU A 296 24.33 -12.51 -14.53
N ASP A 297 25.48 -12.67 -15.18
CA ASP A 297 26.75 -12.86 -14.48
C ASP A 297 27.07 -11.67 -13.55
N LYS A 298 26.86 -10.45 -14.04
CA LYS A 298 27.04 -9.23 -13.23
C LYS A 298 26.02 -9.16 -12.09
N LEU A 299 24.76 -9.50 -12.36
CA LEU A 299 23.68 -9.50 -11.36
C LEU A 299 23.98 -10.52 -10.24
N VAL A 300 24.38 -11.73 -10.57
CA VAL A 300 24.79 -12.78 -9.62
C VAL A 300 25.94 -12.28 -8.76
N ALA A 301 27.00 -11.78 -9.40
CA ALA A 301 28.18 -11.27 -8.69
C ALA A 301 27.88 -10.08 -7.76
N ALA A 302 26.97 -9.20 -8.16
CA ALA A 302 26.53 -8.06 -7.34
C ALA A 302 25.62 -8.50 -6.19
N THR A 303 24.68 -9.41 -6.44
CA THR A 303 23.75 -9.92 -5.44
C THR A 303 24.45 -10.62 -4.29
N GLN A 304 25.50 -11.39 -4.57
CA GLN A 304 26.34 -12.05 -3.56
C GLN A 304 27.08 -11.08 -2.63
N LYS A 305 27.22 -9.81 -3.03
CA LYS A 305 27.88 -8.76 -2.24
C LYS A 305 26.91 -7.85 -1.49
N ILE A 306 25.60 -8.07 -1.62
CA ILE A 306 24.58 -7.28 -0.91
C ILE A 306 24.79 -7.47 0.59
N ARG A 307 25.00 -6.36 1.30
CA ARG A 307 25.10 -6.39 2.76
C ARG A 307 23.71 -6.51 3.38
N VAL A 308 23.53 -7.56 4.13
CA VAL A 308 22.35 -7.87 4.95
C VAL A 308 22.77 -7.81 6.41
N ASP A 309 22.18 -6.94 7.20
CA ASP A 309 22.56 -6.76 8.60
C ASP A 309 21.41 -6.13 9.40
N GLN A 310 21.58 -5.98 10.71
CA GLN A 310 20.63 -5.30 11.58
C GLN A 310 20.42 -3.82 11.18
N PRO A 311 19.26 -3.22 11.51
CA PRO A 311 18.87 -1.87 11.07
C PRO A 311 19.88 -0.76 11.33
N PHE A 312 20.62 -0.87 12.43
CA PHE A 312 21.51 0.18 12.96
C PHE A 312 23.01 -0.15 12.77
N ALA A 313 23.32 -1.18 11.97
CA ALA A 313 24.71 -1.57 11.72
C ALA A 313 25.47 -0.52 10.92
N GLU A 314 26.80 -0.42 11.24
CA GLU A 314 27.74 0.43 10.49
C GLU A 314 28.86 -0.46 9.87
N PRO A 315 29.17 -0.27 8.59
CA PRO A 315 28.51 0.58 7.61
C PRO A 315 27.07 0.11 7.34
N ALA A 316 26.17 1.04 6.94
CA ALA A 316 24.75 0.77 6.77
C ALA A 316 24.48 -0.41 5.81
N PRO A 317 23.58 -1.35 6.16
CA PRO A 317 23.19 -2.44 5.26
C PRO A 317 22.26 -1.95 4.16
N PHE A 318 22.22 -2.69 3.05
CA PHE A 318 21.23 -2.45 2.00
C PHE A 318 19.84 -2.99 2.39
N MET A 319 19.81 -4.15 3.04
CA MET A 319 18.55 -4.75 3.52
C MET A 319 18.70 -5.35 4.91
N GLY A 320 17.61 -5.40 5.64
CA GLY A 320 17.47 -6.08 6.92
C GLY A 320 16.83 -7.47 6.78
N PRO A 321 16.26 -8.01 7.88
CA PRO A 321 15.57 -9.31 7.91
C PRO A 321 14.17 -9.23 7.24
N GLN A 322 13.51 -10.38 7.17
CA GLN A 322 12.05 -10.46 6.97
C GLN A 322 11.34 -9.97 8.24
N ILE A 323 10.04 -9.67 8.13
CA ILE A 323 9.23 -9.20 9.27
C ILE A 323 9.14 -10.23 10.41
N SER A 324 9.33 -11.51 10.12
CA SER A 324 9.27 -12.59 11.10
C SER A 324 10.00 -13.85 10.60
N GLU A 325 10.35 -14.75 11.51
CA GLU A 325 10.91 -16.05 11.16
C GLU A 325 9.97 -16.88 10.26
N ALA A 326 8.66 -16.75 10.45
CA ALA A 326 7.67 -17.39 9.58
C ALA A 326 7.74 -16.86 8.14
N ALA A 327 7.93 -15.54 7.97
CA ALA A 327 8.12 -14.94 6.65
C ALA A 327 9.47 -15.36 6.02
N ALA A 328 10.52 -15.43 6.82
CA ALA A 328 11.83 -15.95 6.39
C ALA A 328 11.72 -17.40 5.89
N LYS A 329 11.08 -18.26 6.70
CA LYS A 329 10.83 -19.64 6.33
C LYS A 329 10.02 -19.77 5.03
N PHE A 330 8.97 -18.93 4.86
CA PHE A 330 8.17 -18.94 3.63
C PHE A 330 9.01 -18.72 2.38
N ILE A 331 10.00 -17.82 2.41
CA ILE A 331 10.91 -17.57 1.28
C ILE A 331 11.82 -18.76 0.99
N LEU A 332 12.33 -19.41 2.03
CA LEU A 332 13.17 -20.61 1.87
C LEU A 332 12.35 -21.80 1.33
N ASP A 333 11.14 -21.99 1.83
CA ASP A 333 10.20 -22.99 1.32
C ASP A 333 9.84 -22.72 -0.15
N ALA A 334 9.62 -21.44 -0.53
CA ALA A 334 9.37 -21.04 -1.91
C ALA A 334 10.56 -21.37 -2.82
N GLN A 335 11.78 -21.08 -2.39
CA GLN A 335 13.00 -21.46 -3.12
C GLN A 335 13.06 -22.98 -3.34
N ALA A 336 12.88 -23.76 -2.28
CA ALA A 336 12.91 -25.22 -2.34
C ALA A 336 11.81 -25.77 -3.28
N ASN A 337 10.62 -25.17 -3.25
CA ASN A 337 9.54 -25.54 -4.15
C ASN A 337 9.90 -25.26 -5.62
N LEU A 338 10.41 -24.07 -5.94
CA LEU A 338 10.83 -23.73 -7.30
C LEU A 338 11.95 -24.65 -7.81
N GLN A 339 12.91 -25.01 -6.94
CA GLN A 339 13.96 -25.99 -7.28
C GLN A 339 13.36 -27.37 -7.57
N SER A 340 12.38 -27.82 -6.79
CA SER A 340 11.70 -29.11 -7.01
C SER A 340 10.94 -29.17 -8.33
N LEU A 341 10.50 -28.02 -8.86
CA LEU A 341 9.83 -27.88 -10.15
C LEU A 341 10.81 -27.76 -11.33
N GLY A 342 12.12 -27.79 -11.07
CA GLY A 342 13.16 -27.72 -12.12
C GLY A 342 13.88 -26.38 -12.20
N GLY A 343 13.60 -25.44 -11.29
CA GLY A 343 14.34 -24.19 -11.18
C GLY A 343 15.78 -24.39 -10.72
N VAL A 344 16.69 -23.56 -11.25
CA VAL A 344 18.13 -23.62 -10.95
C VAL A 344 18.54 -22.38 -10.14
N SER A 345 19.06 -22.57 -8.93
CA SER A 345 19.57 -21.44 -8.15
C SER A 345 20.83 -20.84 -8.78
N LEU A 346 20.75 -19.59 -9.21
CA LEU A 346 21.90 -18.78 -9.60
C LEU A 346 22.55 -18.14 -8.37
N VAL A 347 21.74 -17.71 -7.41
CA VAL A 347 22.16 -17.34 -6.06
C VAL A 347 21.21 -17.98 -5.08
N GLU A 348 21.71 -18.80 -4.17
CA GLU A 348 20.90 -19.49 -3.18
C GLU A 348 20.56 -18.55 -2.01
N ALA A 349 19.27 -18.37 -1.72
CA ALA A 349 18.82 -17.72 -0.51
C ALA A 349 19.13 -18.63 0.70
N LYS A 350 19.73 -18.06 1.74
CA LYS A 350 20.16 -18.80 2.93
C LYS A 350 19.55 -18.17 4.18
N ALA A 351 19.14 -19.03 5.11
CA ALA A 351 18.76 -18.62 6.45
C ALA A 351 19.94 -17.99 7.19
N GLY A 352 19.67 -16.89 7.89
CA GLY A 352 20.55 -16.35 8.93
C GLY A 352 19.99 -16.60 10.31
N GLU A 353 20.46 -15.84 11.31
CA GLU A 353 19.87 -15.80 12.65
C GLU A 353 18.53 -15.07 12.62
N ALA A 354 17.63 -15.35 13.59
CA ALA A 354 16.29 -14.75 13.68
C ALA A 354 15.57 -14.77 12.31
N ALA A 355 15.05 -13.64 11.85
CA ALA A 355 14.33 -13.56 10.57
C ALA A 355 15.19 -13.19 9.36
N PHE A 356 16.51 -13.30 9.44
CA PHE A 356 17.38 -12.97 8.30
C PHE A 356 17.33 -14.04 7.20
N VAL A 357 17.24 -13.57 5.96
CA VAL A 357 17.38 -14.37 4.73
C VAL A 357 18.23 -13.60 3.74
N SER A 358 19.26 -14.22 3.18
CA SER A 358 20.03 -13.60 2.10
C SER A 358 19.24 -13.54 0.80
N PRO A 359 19.53 -12.60 -0.12
CA PRO A 359 18.87 -12.55 -1.42
C PRO A 359 19.13 -13.83 -2.21
N GLY A 360 18.09 -14.29 -2.93
CA GLY A 360 18.14 -15.45 -3.81
C GLY A 360 17.73 -15.11 -5.23
N ILE A 361 18.33 -15.78 -6.21
CA ILE A 361 17.96 -15.70 -7.63
C ILE A 361 17.82 -17.12 -8.15
N ILE A 362 16.66 -17.43 -8.74
CA ILE A 362 16.35 -18.72 -9.36
C ILE A 362 16.09 -18.51 -10.86
N ASP A 363 16.80 -19.25 -11.70
CA ASP A 363 16.42 -19.41 -13.09
C ASP A 363 15.23 -20.37 -13.17
N ALA A 364 14.08 -19.81 -13.52
CA ALA A 364 12.81 -20.50 -13.63
C ALA A 364 12.42 -20.76 -15.11
N THR A 365 13.31 -20.52 -16.06
CA THR A 365 13.05 -20.61 -17.51
C THR A 365 12.47 -21.97 -17.93
N ASN A 366 12.90 -23.05 -17.28
CA ASN A 366 12.50 -24.41 -17.62
C ASN A 366 11.36 -24.96 -16.74
N ILE A 367 10.75 -24.15 -15.89
CA ILE A 367 9.57 -24.54 -15.12
C ILE A 367 8.33 -24.38 -16.00
N ALA A 368 7.72 -25.49 -16.42
CA ALA A 368 6.58 -25.49 -17.34
C ALA A 368 5.34 -24.79 -16.76
N ASP A 369 5.03 -25.08 -15.48
CA ASP A 369 3.90 -24.51 -14.74
C ASP A 369 4.45 -23.63 -13.61
N LEU A 370 5.01 -22.47 -13.96
CA LEU A 370 5.60 -21.56 -12.98
C LEU A 370 4.49 -21.01 -12.07
N PRO A 371 4.55 -21.24 -10.73
CA PRO A 371 3.52 -20.79 -9.81
C PRO A 371 3.29 -19.28 -9.88
N ASP A 372 2.01 -18.86 -10.03
CA ASP A 372 1.63 -17.45 -9.98
C ASP A 372 1.37 -17.01 -8.53
N GLU A 373 2.47 -17.01 -7.76
CA GLU A 373 2.50 -16.68 -6.34
C GLU A 373 3.37 -15.44 -6.09
N GLU A 374 2.91 -14.55 -5.20
CA GLU A 374 3.72 -13.45 -4.69
C GLU A 374 4.62 -13.94 -3.55
N TYR A 375 5.89 -14.16 -3.84
CA TYR A 375 6.89 -14.45 -2.80
C TYR A 375 7.39 -13.13 -2.19
N PHE A 376 6.74 -12.70 -1.11
CA PHE A 376 6.94 -11.37 -0.50
C PHE A 376 8.23 -11.29 0.31
N GLY A 377 9.37 -11.41 -0.38
CA GLY A 377 10.71 -11.45 0.19
C GLY A 377 11.80 -11.38 -0.89
N PRO A 378 13.08 -11.56 -0.53
CA PRO A 378 14.21 -11.30 -1.40
C PRO A 378 14.52 -12.51 -2.33
N LEU A 379 13.53 -13.00 -3.06
CA LEU A 379 13.64 -14.09 -4.01
C LEU A 379 13.21 -13.61 -5.41
N LEU A 380 14.16 -13.57 -6.36
CA LEU A 380 13.94 -13.13 -7.72
C LEU A 380 13.93 -14.33 -8.66
N GLN A 381 12.89 -14.45 -9.47
CA GLN A 381 12.77 -15.48 -10.51
C GLN A 381 13.22 -14.90 -11.84
N VAL A 382 14.17 -15.55 -12.50
CA VAL A 382 14.65 -15.18 -13.86
C VAL A 382 13.96 -16.07 -14.87
N VAL A 383 13.49 -15.49 -15.96
CA VAL A 383 12.93 -16.20 -17.12
C VAL A 383 13.61 -15.66 -18.38
N ARG A 384 14.19 -16.57 -19.19
CA ARG A 384 14.85 -16.20 -20.45
C ARG A 384 13.84 -16.15 -21.58
N TYR A 385 13.98 -15.17 -22.47
CA TYR A 385 13.08 -14.96 -23.60
C TYR A 385 13.85 -14.70 -24.91
N GLN A 386 13.18 -14.87 -26.06
CA GLN A 386 13.79 -14.73 -27.40
C GLN A 386 13.38 -13.44 -28.12
N SER A 387 12.18 -12.91 -27.87
CA SER A 387 11.72 -11.64 -28.44
C SER A 387 10.95 -10.82 -27.39
N LEU A 388 10.88 -9.51 -27.58
CA LEU A 388 10.16 -8.61 -26.68
C LEU A 388 8.67 -9.00 -26.58
N GLU A 389 8.06 -9.42 -27.68
CA GLU A 389 6.67 -9.88 -27.71
C GLU A 389 6.48 -11.07 -26.78
N GLN A 390 7.38 -12.06 -26.84
CA GLN A 390 7.37 -13.20 -25.93
C GLN A 390 7.55 -12.76 -24.48
N ALA A 391 8.46 -11.81 -24.20
CA ALA A 391 8.67 -11.31 -22.86
C ALA A 391 7.41 -10.65 -22.29
N VAL A 392 6.70 -9.85 -23.10
CA VAL A 392 5.45 -9.18 -22.69
C VAL A 392 4.31 -10.20 -22.51
N GLU A 393 4.22 -11.21 -23.37
CA GLU A 393 3.25 -12.30 -23.19
C GLU A 393 3.47 -13.04 -21.86
N LEU A 394 4.71 -13.46 -21.58
CA LEU A 394 5.09 -14.11 -20.33
C LEU A 394 4.92 -13.18 -19.11
N ALA A 395 5.21 -11.90 -19.26
CA ALA A 395 5.03 -10.90 -18.21
C ALA A 395 3.55 -10.69 -17.85
N ASN A 396 2.65 -10.84 -18.81
CA ASN A 396 1.20 -10.76 -18.61
C ASN A 396 0.56 -12.07 -18.09
N ASP A 397 1.32 -13.20 -18.13
CA ASP A 397 0.85 -14.48 -17.61
C ASP A 397 0.90 -14.50 -16.08
N THR A 398 0.04 -13.69 -15.49
CA THR A 398 -0.19 -13.57 -14.05
C THR A 398 -1.58 -13.03 -13.79
N ARG A 399 -2.20 -13.47 -12.70
CA ARG A 399 -3.46 -12.89 -12.20
C ARG A 399 -3.30 -11.47 -11.63
N PHE A 400 -2.09 -11.08 -11.28
CA PHE A 400 -1.75 -9.77 -10.73
C PHE A 400 -1.58 -8.69 -11.81
N GLY A 401 -1.40 -7.45 -11.41
CA GLY A 401 -1.21 -6.33 -12.34
C GLY A 401 -0.81 -5.03 -11.65
N LEU A 402 -0.04 -5.09 -10.53
CA LEU A 402 0.29 -3.88 -9.78
C LEU A 402 1.35 -3.04 -10.48
N SER A 403 2.53 -3.60 -10.70
CA SER A 403 3.67 -2.88 -11.27
C SER A 403 4.38 -3.71 -12.34
N ALA A 404 4.91 -3.03 -13.36
CA ALA A 404 5.74 -3.60 -14.40
C ALA A 404 6.80 -2.59 -14.85
N GLY A 405 7.87 -3.06 -15.49
CA GLY A 405 8.85 -2.14 -16.06
C GLY A 405 9.65 -2.73 -17.20
N LEU A 406 10.12 -1.84 -18.07
CA LEU A 406 11.04 -2.14 -19.16
C LEU A 406 12.34 -1.35 -18.96
N VAL A 407 13.46 -2.02 -19.14
CA VAL A 407 14.77 -1.38 -19.31
C VAL A 407 15.17 -1.48 -20.77
N SER A 408 15.10 -0.37 -21.47
CA SER A 408 15.43 -0.24 -22.88
C SER A 408 15.76 1.20 -23.26
N THR A 409 16.74 1.37 -24.13
CA THR A 409 17.06 2.65 -24.78
C THR A 409 16.29 2.87 -26.08
N ASP A 410 15.57 1.88 -26.56
CA ASP A 410 14.76 1.95 -27.78
C ASP A 410 13.33 2.44 -27.46
N ASP A 411 12.93 3.53 -28.14
CA ASP A 411 11.61 4.12 -27.93
C ASP A 411 10.49 3.26 -28.52
N SER A 412 10.74 2.52 -29.59
CA SER A 412 9.74 1.63 -30.20
C SER A 412 9.43 0.42 -29.32
N GLU A 413 10.43 -0.11 -28.62
CA GLU A 413 10.22 -1.16 -27.61
C GLU A 413 9.41 -0.64 -26.43
N TRP A 414 9.65 0.62 -26.03
CA TRP A 414 8.87 1.24 -24.95
C TRP A 414 7.41 1.46 -25.35
N GLU A 415 7.15 1.98 -26.55
CA GLU A 415 5.79 2.16 -27.08
C GLU A 415 5.05 0.82 -27.14
N TYR A 416 5.69 -0.22 -27.69
CA TYR A 416 5.12 -1.56 -27.71
C TYR A 416 4.83 -2.08 -26.30
N PHE A 417 5.76 -1.92 -25.36
CA PHE A 417 5.60 -2.40 -23.99
C PHE A 417 4.42 -1.75 -23.30
N VAL A 418 4.31 -0.41 -23.35
CA VAL A 418 3.20 0.34 -22.71
C VAL A 418 1.85 -0.06 -23.28
N ASP A 419 1.76 -0.29 -24.58
CA ASP A 419 0.50 -0.66 -25.25
C ASP A 419 0.02 -2.08 -24.89
N HIS A 420 0.94 -2.97 -24.49
CA HIS A 420 0.61 -4.39 -24.34
C HIS A 420 0.72 -4.90 -22.90
N ILE A 421 1.43 -4.22 -22.00
CA ILE A 421 1.59 -4.66 -20.60
C ILE A 421 0.35 -4.38 -19.76
N ARG A 422 -0.05 -5.32 -18.93
CA ARG A 422 -1.20 -5.20 -18.04
C ARG A 422 -0.76 -4.90 -16.59
N ALA A 423 -0.49 -3.63 -16.31
CA ALA A 423 -0.15 -3.17 -14.96
C ALA A 423 -0.67 -1.75 -14.72
N GLY A 424 -0.89 -1.40 -13.46
CA GLY A 424 -1.33 -0.06 -13.07
C GLY A 424 -0.18 0.93 -12.89
N ILE A 425 1.04 0.45 -12.64
CA ILE A 425 2.26 1.24 -12.51
C ILE A 425 3.26 0.70 -13.51
N VAL A 426 3.69 1.52 -14.48
CA VAL A 426 4.61 1.10 -15.55
C VAL A 426 5.80 2.05 -15.60
N ASN A 427 7.01 1.50 -15.39
CA ASN A 427 8.24 2.28 -15.33
C ASN A 427 9.18 1.95 -16.50
N ARG A 428 9.85 2.98 -17.06
CA ARG A 428 10.93 2.83 -18.03
C ARG A 428 12.27 3.24 -17.42
N ASN A 429 13.29 2.39 -17.55
CA ASN A 429 14.67 2.67 -17.13
C ASN A 429 14.78 3.13 -15.66
N ARG A 430 13.90 2.64 -14.82
CA ARG A 430 13.80 2.94 -13.38
C ARG A 430 13.41 1.69 -12.61
N GLN A 431 13.70 1.72 -11.32
CA GLN A 431 13.26 0.69 -10.40
C GLN A 431 11.71 0.62 -10.32
N LEU A 432 11.16 -0.57 -10.18
CA LEU A 432 9.72 -0.77 -10.01
C LEU A 432 9.19 -0.18 -8.70
N THR A 433 10.04 -0.13 -7.68
CA THR A 433 9.74 0.36 -6.32
C THR A 433 9.68 1.89 -6.20
N GLY A 434 9.80 2.62 -7.29
CA GLY A 434 9.81 4.08 -7.36
C GLY A 434 8.47 4.71 -7.76
N ALA A 435 7.35 4.23 -7.21
CA ALA A 435 6.03 4.82 -7.49
C ALA A 435 5.91 6.25 -6.94
N SER A 436 5.26 7.13 -7.70
CA SER A 436 5.01 8.51 -7.30
C SER A 436 3.76 8.62 -6.43
N GLY A 437 3.84 9.38 -5.33
CA GLY A 437 2.67 9.73 -4.53
C GLY A 437 1.68 10.68 -5.23
N ASP A 438 2.12 11.36 -6.30
CA ASP A 438 1.34 12.29 -7.12
C ASP A 438 0.63 11.60 -8.30
N ALA A 439 0.67 10.28 -8.36
CA ALA A 439 0.03 9.45 -9.38
C ALA A 439 -0.91 8.42 -8.72
N PRO A 440 -1.83 7.81 -9.48
CA PRO A 440 -2.61 6.69 -8.96
C PRO A 440 -1.68 5.53 -8.60
N PHE A 441 -1.99 4.84 -7.50
CA PHE A 441 -1.28 3.65 -7.07
C PHE A 441 -2.28 2.50 -6.95
N GLY A 442 -2.06 1.43 -7.69
CA GLY A 442 -2.94 0.26 -7.73
C GLY A 442 -2.83 -0.45 -9.07
N GLY A 443 -3.51 -1.56 -9.22
CA GLY A 443 -3.47 -2.33 -10.45
C GLY A 443 -4.72 -3.19 -10.68
N PRO A 444 -4.91 -3.70 -11.91
CA PRO A 444 -5.96 -4.63 -12.24
C PRO A 444 -5.69 -6.04 -11.68
N GLY A 445 -6.65 -6.93 -11.88
CA GLY A 445 -6.56 -8.34 -11.48
C GLY A 445 -6.54 -8.52 -9.97
N ALA A 446 -5.69 -9.45 -9.49
CA ALA A 446 -5.57 -9.77 -8.07
C ALA A 446 -4.80 -8.71 -7.25
N SER A 447 -4.38 -7.61 -7.88
CA SER A 447 -3.66 -6.51 -7.22
C SER A 447 -4.59 -5.44 -6.65
N GLY A 448 -5.86 -5.43 -7.00
CA GLY A 448 -6.81 -4.44 -6.50
C GLY A 448 -8.24 -4.67 -6.99
N ASN A 449 -9.13 -3.76 -6.65
CA ASN A 449 -10.53 -3.78 -7.08
C ASN A 449 -10.91 -2.54 -7.91
N LEU A 450 -9.96 -2.04 -8.70
CA LEU A 450 -10.12 -0.86 -9.57
C LEU A 450 -10.40 0.44 -8.80
N ARG A 451 -9.89 0.52 -7.57
CA ARG A 451 -9.90 1.71 -6.71
C ARG A 451 -8.46 2.08 -6.33
N PRO A 452 -7.67 2.62 -7.26
CA PRO A 452 -6.29 2.97 -6.98
C PRO A 452 -6.19 4.01 -5.87
N SER A 453 -5.17 3.87 -5.04
CA SER A 453 -4.85 4.74 -3.92
C SER A 453 -3.92 5.90 -4.31
N ALA A 454 -3.16 6.40 -3.36
CA ALA A 454 -2.25 7.53 -3.47
C ALA A 454 -2.99 8.81 -3.88
N TYR A 455 -2.73 9.38 -5.07
CA TYR A 455 -3.41 10.58 -5.53
C TYR A 455 -4.93 10.36 -5.75
N TYR A 456 -5.31 9.14 -6.12
CA TYR A 456 -6.70 8.78 -6.38
C TYR A 456 -7.48 8.34 -5.12
N ALA A 457 -6.81 8.32 -3.95
CA ALA A 457 -7.50 8.02 -2.68
C ALA A 457 -8.64 9.00 -2.37
N ALA A 458 -8.58 10.24 -2.87
CA ALA A 458 -9.66 11.21 -2.76
C ALA A 458 -10.98 10.67 -3.34
N ASP A 459 -10.93 9.94 -4.47
CA ASP A 459 -12.12 9.48 -5.21
C ASP A 459 -12.96 8.48 -4.41
N TYR A 460 -12.32 7.56 -3.69
CA TYR A 460 -13.05 6.55 -2.91
C TYR A 460 -13.36 7.00 -1.48
N CYS A 461 -12.91 8.18 -1.08
CA CYS A 461 -13.22 8.77 0.22
C CYS A 461 -14.50 9.64 0.21
N ALA A 462 -15.12 9.85 -0.94
CA ALA A 462 -16.32 10.66 -1.08
C ALA A 462 -17.23 10.14 -2.20
N TYR A 463 -18.51 10.52 -2.15
CA TYR A 463 -19.41 10.28 -3.27
C TYR A 463 -19.84 11.60 -3.92
N PRO A 464 -19.99 11.66 -5.24
CA PRO A 464 -20.43 12.85 -5.95
C PRO A 464 -21.91 13.10 -5.73
N MET A 465 -22.29 14.37 -5.51
CA MET A 465 -23.66 14.85 -5.43
C MET A 465 -23.83 15.99 -6.43
N ALA A 466 -24.64 15.77 -7.44
CA ALA A 466 -24.99 16.81 -8.41
C ALA A 466 -26.34 17.44 -8.06
N SER A 467 -26.40 18.78 -8.19
CA SER A 467 -27.64 19.54 -8.05
C SER A 467 -27.83 20.50 -9.22
N MET A 468 -29.07 20.77 -9.55
CA MET A 468 -29.49 21.89 -10.40
C MET A 468 -30.21 22.90 -9.51
N GLU A 469 -29.63 24.07 -9.37
CA GLU A 469 -30.10 25.12 -8.45
C GLU A 469 -30.63 26.27 -9.24
N GLY A 470 -31.94 26.44 -9.24
CA GLY A 470 -32.62 27.57 -9.83
C GLY A 470 -32.90 28.66 -8.80
N GLY A 471 -33.35 29.79 -9.25
CA GLY A 471 -33.91 30.86 -8.40
C GLY A 471 -35.34 30.54 -7.92
N GLU A 472 -36.26 31.46 -8.09
CA GLU A 472 -37.68 31.25 -7.77
C GLU A 472 -38.33 30.25 -8.75
N THR A 473 -39.23 29.42 -8.23
CA THR A 473 -40.06 28.54 -9.06
C THR A 473 -40.96 29.38 -9.95
N GLN A 474 -40.85 29.20 -11.26
CA GLN A 474 -41.66 29.95 -12.26
C GLN A 474 -42.43 28.96 -13.14
N LEU A 475 -43.60 29.42 -13.58
CA LEU A 475 -44.38 28.67 -14.56
C LEU A 475 -43.61 28.65 -15.89
N PRO A 476 -43.56 27.48 -16.56
CA PRO A 476 -42.96 27.38 -17.88
C PRO A 476 -43.79 28.14 -18.90
N ALA A 477 -43.12 28.59 -19.98
CA ALA A 477 -43.82 29.28 -21.08
C ALA A 477 -44.93 28.42 -21.75
N SER A 478 -44.82 27.11 -21.59
CA SER A 478 -45.85 26.13 -22.00
C SER A 478 -45.85 24.97 -21.05
N PHE A 479 -47.04 24.45 -20.73
CA PHE A 479 -47.20 23.28 -19.89
C PHE A 479 -46.92 22.00 -20.67
N SER A 480 -46.52 20.95 -19.96
CA SER A 480 -46.48 19.60 -20.52
C SER A 480 -47.89 19.18 -20.93
N PRO A 481 -48.05 18.38 -21.99
CA PRO A 481 -49.36 17.89 -22.42
C PRO A 481 -50.12 17.23 -21.28
N GLY A 482 -51.40 17.61 -21.11
CA GLY A 482 -52.26 17.06 -20.07
C GLY A 482 -52.12 17.71 -18.69
N ILE A 483 -51.39 18.83 -18.56
CA ILE A 483 -51.36 19.63 -17.33
C ILE A 483 -52.06 20.94 -17.61
N GLU A 484 -53.06 21.24 -16.80
CA GLU A 484 -53.80 22.51 -16.74
C GLU A 484 -53.66 23.07 -15.31
N LEU A 485 -53.27 24.36 -15.16
CA LEU A 485 -53.14 25.08 -13.89
C LEU A 485 -53.99 26.33 -13.90
#